data_cbb193f9eb6cabce5cc2ed19657887a4
#
_entry.id   cbb193f9eb6cabce5cc2ed19657887a4
#
_cell.length_a   1.000
_cell.length_b   1.000
_cell.length_c   1.000
_cell.angle_alpha   90.00
_cell.angle_beta   90.00
_cell.angle_gamma   90.00
#
_symmetry.space_group_name_H-M   'P 1'
#
loop_
_entity.id
_entity.type
_entity.pdbx_description
1 polymer ?
#
loop_
_entity_poly.entity_id
_entity_poly.type
_entity_poly.pdbx_seq_one_letter_code
_entity_poly.pdbx_strand_id
1 'polypeptide(L)'
;MAALKTITIVGGGLAGLTLGIGLRQRGVPVLVQEAGNYPRHRVCGEFISGRGHASLARLGLGELLDQIGAVPAQTAAFFTTTKVTAPQPLPAAAICLSRFTLDAALAEKFRDLGGKLQTGRRLPTGGAHAAAPPEGEVCARGRRAHLEPGRARWFGLKIHARQVSLAADLEMHVSPHGYVGLCKINGGEVNVCGLFRLRAGENCSATSGPERLRGLPGSPLYERLAGAVFDEESFCAVAGLSLRPQRAAAHPGICVGDAITMIPPVTGNGMSMAFESAELALAPLVAWSRGEMAWADARRKITRDCDAVFARRLGWAKWLQRIVLTPALQNPLVGFAARSDWFWRRAFEHTR
;
A
#
# COMPACT_ATOMS: atom_id res chain seq x y z
N MET A 1 -38.14 10.74 8.50
CA MET A 1 -36.79 10.16 8.70
C MET A 1 -35.82 11.32 8.76
N ALA A 2 -34.93 11.37 9.75
CA ALA A 2 -33.90 12.41 9.81
C ALA A 2 -32.99 12.33 8.56
N ALA A 3 -32.54 13.47 8.03
CA ALA A 3 -31.64 13.50 6.91
C ALA A 3 -30.28 12.89 7.31
N LEU A 4 -29.72 12.01 6.46
CA LEU A 4 -28.41 11.39 6.69
C LEU A 4 -27.31 12.47 6.68
N LYS A 5 -26.40 12.41 7.64
CA LYS A 5 -25.24 13.31 7.69
C LYS A 5 -24.21 12.92 6.64
N THR A 6 -23.73 13.90 5.89
CA THR A 6 -22.70 13.70 4.85
C THR A 6 -21.34 13.38 5.46
N ILE A 7 -20.62 12.43 4.87
CA ILE A 7 -19.22 12.13 5.21
C ILE A 7 -18.31 12.70 4.13
N THR A 8 -17.31 13.46 4.54
CA THR A 8 -16.24 13.97 3.67
C THR A 8 -14.98 13.13 3.85
N ILE A 9 -14.44 12.59 2.78
CA ILE A 9 -13.21 11.79 2.78
C ILE A 9 -12.11 12.59 2.08
N VAL A 10 -11.04 12.89 2.80
CA VAL A 10 -9.88 13.61 2.28
C VAL A 10 -8.82 12.63 1.83
N GLY A 11 -8.72 12.42 0.53
CA GLY A 11 -7.82 11.48 -0.13
C GLY A 11 -8.59 10.38 -0.87
N GLY A 12 -8.52 10.40 -2.21
CA GLY A 12 -9.12 9.42 -3.11
C GLY A 12 -8.13 8.31 -3.51
N GLY A 13 -7.33 7.79 -2.57
CA GLY A 13 -6.58 6.55 -2.76
C GLY A 13 -7.43 5.32 -2.44
N LEU A 14 -6.82 4.14 -2.38
CA LEU A 14 -7.53 2.87 -2.15
C LEU A 14 -8.44 2.92 -0.91
N ALA A 15 -7.92 3.36 0.23
CA ALA A 15 -8.71 3.40 1.46
C ALA A 15 -9.91 4.36 1.35
N GLY A 16 -9.69 5.55 0.78
CA GLY A 16 -10.74 6.57 0.66
C GLY A 16 -11.84 6.19 -0.32
N LEU A 17 -11.47 5.70 -1.51
CA LEU A 17 -12.45 5.26 -2.51
C LEU A 17 -13.23 4.02 -2.02
N THR A 18 -12.53 3.03 -1.45
CA THR A 18 -13.18 1.83 -0.91
C THR A 18 -14.15 2.15 0.22
N LEU A 19 -13.75 3.03 1.14
CA LEU A 19 -14.65 3.53 2.20
C LEU A 19 -15.85 4.27 1.59
N GLY A 20 -15.60 5.16 0.63
CA GLY A 20 -16.64 5.90 -0.05
C GLY A 20 -17.66 5.00 -0.76
N ILE A 21 -17.20 3.97 -1.47
CA ILE A 21 -18.04 2.96 -2.12
C ILE A 21 -18.88 2.24 -1.08
N GLY A 22 -18.27 1.71 -0.01
CA GLY A 22 -18.98 0.97 1.03
C GLY A 22 -20.04 1.81 1.75
N LEU A 23 -19.80 3.10 1.96
CA LEU A 23 -20.76 4.06 2.52
C LEU A 23 -21.90 4.34 1.53
N ARG A 24 -21.59 4.54 0.24
CA ARG A 24 -22.62 4.77 -0.80
C ARG A 24 -23.53 3.58 -0.99
N GLN A 25 -23.01 2.36 -0.97
CA GLN A 25 -23.80 1.13 -0.98
C GLN A 25 -24.80 1.04 0.18
N ARG A 26 -24.55 1.77 1.27
CA ARG A 26 -25.43 1.86 2.47
C ARG A 26 -26.28 3.12 2.51
N GLY A 27 -26.33 3.86 1.39
CA GLY A 27 -27.15 5.06 1.22
C GLY A 27 -26.56 6.34 1.85
N VAL A 28 -25.38 6.27 2.49
CA VAL A 28 -24.76 7.44 3.13
C VAL A 28 -24.28 8.43 2.06
N PRO A 29 -24.61 9.73 2.15
CA PRO A 29 -24.07 10.76 1.25
C PRO A 29 -22.56 10.97 1.51
N VAL A 30 -21.75 10.88 0.45
CA VAL A 30 -20.28 10.95 0.55
C VAL A 30 -19.71 11.94 -0.46
N LEU A 31 -18.76 12.75 0.03
CA LEU A 31 -17.87 13.60 -0.77
C LEU A 31 -16.43 13.06 -0.62
N VAL A 32 -15.79 12.68 -1.71
CA VAL A 32 -14.35 12.38 -1.76
C VAL A 32 -13.60 13.53 -2.40
N GLN A 33 -12.55 14.03 -1.72
CA GLN A 33 -11.67 15.08 -2.21
C GLN A 33 -10.27 14.51 -2.49
N GLU A 34 -9.81 14.60 -3.73
CA GLU A 34 -8.52 14.09 -4.18
C GLU A 34 -7.69 15.17 -4.87
N ALA A 35 -6.40 15.23 -4.53
CA ALA A 35 -5.48 16.24 -5.06
C ALA A 35 -5.08 16.01 -6.52
N GLY A 36 -5.16 14.80 -7.01
CA GLY A 36 -4.81 14.44 -8.38
C GLY A 36 -6.02 13.98 -9.18
N ASN A 37 -5.79 13.58 -10.42
CA ASN A 37 -6.79 13.01 -11.32
C ASN A 37 -6.58 11.51 -11.48
N TYR A 38 -7.53 10.84 -12.11
CA TYR A 38 -7.47 9.42 -12.48
C TYR A 38 -7.52 9.28 -14.01
N PRO A 39 -6.87 8.25 -14.59
CA PRO A 39 -5.93 7.34 -13.95
C PRO A 39 -4.57 7.99 -13.65
N ARG A 40 -3.78 7.39 -12.75
CA ARG A 40 -2.40 7.82 -12.48
C ARG A 40 -1.55 6.73 -11.87
N HIS A 41 -0.27 6.71 -12.20
CA HIS A 41 0.70 5.83 -11.57
C HIS A 41 1.04 6.27 -10.14
N ARG A 42 1.32 5.29 -9.28
CA ARG A 42 1.75 5.51 -7.89
C ARG A 42 2.87 4.53 -7.54
N VAL A 43 3.77 4.94 -6.68
CA VAL A 43 4.76 4.02 -6.10
C VAL A 43 4.02 3.02 -5.22
N CYS A 44 3.92 1.79 -5.70
CA CYS A 44 3.24 0.69 -5.04
C CYS A 44 3.77 -0.65 -5.55
N GLY A 45 3.82 -1.66 -4.69
CA GLY A 45 4.14 -3.03 -5.11
C GLY A 45 3.04 -3.71 -5.92
N GLU A 46 1.86 -3.11 -6.04
CA GLU A 46 0.72 -3.58 -6.86
C GLU A 46 0.31 -5.04 -6.56
N PHE A 47 0.50 -5.44 -5.30
CA PHE A 47 0.22 -6.75 -4.75
C PHE A 47 -0.78 -6.65 -3.61
N ILE A 48 -1.87 -7.40 -3.69
CA ILE A 48 -2.95 -7.48 -2.69
C ILE A 48 -2.91 -8.87 -2.07
N SER A 49 -2.60 -8.95 -0.78
CA SER A 49 -2.59 -10.22 -0.05
C SER A 49 -4.00 -10.78 0.14
N GLY A 50 -4.10 -12.06 0.50
CA GLY A 50 -5.38 -12.74 0.68
C GLY A 50 -6.36 -12.04 1.63
N ARG A 51 -5.88 -11.37 2.69
CA ARG A 51 -6.76 -10.56 3.57
C ARG A 51 -7.36 -9.35 2.86
N GLY A 52 -6.57 -8.65 2.06
CA GLY A 52 -7.07 -7.54 1.26
C GLY A 52 -8.06 -7.98 0.21
N HIS A 53 -7.81 -9.12 -0.44
CA HIS A 53 -8.73 -9.74 -1.38
C HIS A 53 -10.05 -10.12 -0.69
N ALA A 54 -10.00 -10.78 0.48
CA ALA A 54 -11.17 -11.11 1.27
C ALA A 54 -11.97 -9.86 1.72
N SER A 55 -11.28 -8.76 2.09
CA SER A 55 -11.92 -7.49 2.44
C SER A 55 -12.66 -6.89 1.23
N LEU A 56 -12.06 -6.88 0.07
CA LEU A 56 -12.68 -6.41 -1.17
C LEU A 56 -13.92 -7.27 -1.54
N ALA A 57 -13.84 -8.58 -1.39
CA ALA A 57 -14.99 -9.48 -1.61
C ALA A 57 -16.16 -9.15 -0.66
N ARG A 58 -15.91 -8.96 0.64
CA ARG A 58 -16.95 -8.54 1.61
C ARG A 58 -17.54 -7.17 1.31
N LEU A 59 -16.79 -6.31 0.66
CA LEU A 59 -17.24 -4.98 0.20
C LEU A 59 -17.97 -5.03 -1.16
N GLY A 60 -18.18 -6.22 -1.74
CA GLY A 60 -18.84 -6.39 -3.02
C GLY A 60 -18.03 -5.90 -4.21
N LEU A 61 -16.70 -5.94 -4.11
CA LEU A 61 -15.77 -5.47 -5.15
C LEU A 61 -15.03 -6.61 -5.86
N GLY A 62 -15.41 -7.88 -5.59
CA GLY A 62 -14.77 -9.05 -6.23
C GLY A 62 -14.90 -9.03 -7.75
N GLU A 63 -16.13 -8.90 -8.26
CA GLU A 63 -16.40 -8.86 -9.70
C GLU A 63 -15.66 -7.73 -10.42
N LEU A 64 -15.50 -6.57 -9.77
CA LEU A 64 -14.74 -5.45 -10.32
C LEU A 64 -13.27 -5.85 -10.56
N LEU A 65 -12.67 -6.61 -9.63
CA LEU A 65 -11.28 -7.07 -9.78
C LEU A 65 -11.12 -8.00 -10.99
N ASP A 66 -12.07 -8.91 -11.19
CA ASP A 66 -12.09 -9.83 -12.33
C ASP A 66 -12.23 -9.07 -13.65
N GLN A 67 -13.16 -8.11 -13.70
CA GLN A 67 -13.41 -7.28 -14.88
C GLN A 67 -12.19 -6.45 -15.32
N ILE A 68 -11.40 -5.97 -14.37
CA ILE A 68 -10.20 -5.18 -14.66
C ILE A 68 -8.92 -6.01 -14.78
N GLY A 69 -9.06 -7.34 -14.82
CA GLY A 69 -8.00 -8.28 -15.14
C GLY A 69 -6.98 -8.47 -14.02
N ALA A 70 -7.41 -8.57 -12.76
CA ALA A 70 -6.53 -8.91 -11.65
C ALA A 70 -5.81 -10.25 -11.90
N VAL A 71 -4.50 -10.28 -11.71
CA VAL A 71 -3.65 -11.44 -11.96
C VAL A 71 -3.46 -12.23 -10.67
N PRO A 72 -3.84 -13.53 -10.60
CA PRO A 72 -3.58 -14.34 -9.44
C PRO A 72 -2.08 -14.49 -9.16
N ALA A 73 -1.70 -14.50 -7.88
CA ALA A 73 -0.35 -14.77 -7.42
C ALA A 73 -0.38 -15.86 -6.35
N GLN A 74 0.35 -16.95 -6.59
CA GLN A 74 0.37 -18.15 -5.75
C GLN A 74 1.76 -18.46 -5.22
N THR A 75 2.81 -17.92 -5.84
CA THR A 75 4.19 -18.22 -5.52
C THR A 75 5.01 -16.95 -5.26
N ALA A 76 6.03 -17.06 -4.42
CA ALA A 76 7.02 -16.01 -4.21
C ALA A 76 8.44 -16.56 -4.13
N ALA A 77 9.42 -15.79 -4.61
CA ALA A 77 10.84 -16.10 -4.52
C ALA A 77 11.63 -14.91 -3.99
N PHE A 78 12.71 -15.20 -3.25
CA PHE A 78 13.61 -14.20 -2.68
C PHE A 78 15.00 -14.33 -3.26
N PHE A 79 15.58 -13.19 -3.58
CA PHE A 79 16.89 -13.07 -4.16
C PHE A 79 17.73 -12.11 -3.32
N THR A 80 18.95 -12.50 -3.00
CA THR A 80 19.99 -11.57 -2.55
C THR A 80 20.99 -11.36 -3.67
N THR A 81 22.07 -10.65 -3.43
CA THR A 81 23.14 -10.49 -4.42
C THR A 81 23.81 -11.81 -4.80
N THR A 82 23.74 -12.84 -3.95
CA THR A 82 24.46 -14.12 -4.13
C THR A 82 23.61 -15.37 -3.93
N LYS A 83 22.39 -15.26 -3.39
CA LYS A 83 21.51 -16.39 -3.10
C LYS A 83 20.15 -16.21 -3.73
N VAL A 84 19.56 -17.32 -4.10
CA VAL A 84 18.21 -17.43 -4.68
C VAL A 84 17.45 -18.50 -3.89
N THR A 85 16.16 -18.25 -3.58
CA THR A 85 15.26 -19.32 -3.12
C THR A 85 14.57 -19.95 -4.32
N ALA A 86 14.20 -21.22 -4.21
CA ALA A 86 13.18 -21.79 -5.07
C ALA A 86 11.85 -21.04 -4.84
N PRO A 87 10.94 -20.98 -5.85
CA PRO A 87 9.59 -20.48 -5.65
C PRO A 87 8.88 -21.22 -4.52
N GLN A 88 8.34 -20.48 -3.57
CA GLN A 88 7.59 -21.01 -2.44
C GLN A 88 6.11 -20.66 -2.57
N PRO A 89 5.18 -21.55 -2.25
CA PRO A 89 3.77 -21.26 -2.29
C PRO A 89 3.40 -20.17 -1.27
N LEU A 90 2.57 -19.24 -1.70
CA LEU A 90 1.98 -18.26 -0.79
C LEU A 90 0.95 -18.97 0.11
N PRO A 91 0.93 -18.76 1.43
CA PRO A 91 -0.01 -19.40 2.35
C PRO A 91 -1.49 -19.06 2.08
N ALA A 92 -1.75 -17.98 1.38
CA ALA A 92 -3.08 -17.59 0.91
C ALA A 92 -2.97 -16.99 -0.48
N ALA A 93 -3.94 -17.27 -1.32
CA ALA A 93 -4.05 -16.69 -2.65
C ALA A 93 -4.03 -15.16 -2.57
N ALA A 94 -3.28 -14.54 -3.47
CA ALA A 94 -3.15 -13.10 -3.60
C ALA A 94 -3.41 -12.70 -5.05
N ILE A 95 -3.55 -11.41 -5.29
CA ILE A 95 -3.71 -10.86 -6.63
C ILE A 95 -2.77 -9.69 -6.85
N CYS A 96 -2.35 -9.53 -8.11
CA CYS A 96 -1.55 -8.40 -8.56
C CYS A 96 -2.35 -7.58 -9.56
N LEU A 97 -2.30 -6.26 -9.42
CA LEU A 97 -3.11 -5.37 -10.25
C LEU A 97 -2.53 -3.96 -10.25
N SER A 98 -2.42 -3.37 -11.42
CA SER A 98 -1.94 -1.99 -11.56
C SER A 98 -2.80 -1.02 -10.77
N ARG A 99 -2.15 -0.14 -9.99
CA ARG A 99 -2.80 0.99 -9.32
C ARG A 99 -3.37 2.00 -10.30
N PHE A 100 -2.81 2.09 -11.50
CA PHE A 100 -3.34 2.91 -12.57
C PHE A 100 -4.77 2.50 -12.94
N THR A 101 -4.97 1.19 -13.13
CA THR A 101 -6.27 0.60 -13.46
C THR A 101 -7.20 0.56 -12.24
N LEU A 102 -6.72 0.08 -11.09
CA LEU A 102 -7.54 -0.12 -9.91
C LEU A 102 -8.08 1.20 -9.34
N ASP A 103 -7.23 2.23 -9.21
CA ASP A 103 -7.68 3.52 -8.67
C ASP A 103 -8.74 4.17 -9.57
N ALA A 104 -8.60 4.05 -10.90
CA ALA A 104 -9.57 4.55 -11.87
C ALA A 104 -10.91 3.79 -11.78
N ALA A 105 -10.88 2.46 -11.75
CA ALA A 105 -12.09 1.65 -11.65
C ALA A 105 -12.85 1.90 -10.32
N LEU A 106 -12.14 2.04 -9.21
CA LEU A 106 -12.76 2.41 -7.92
C LEU A 106 -13.36 3.82 -7.96
N ALA A 107 -12.71 4.78 -8.62
CA ALA A 107 -13.24 6.13 -8.76
C ALA A 107 -14.52 6.17 -9.63
N GLU A 108 -14.56 5.39 -10.69
CA GLU A 108 -15.74 5.22 -11.53
C GLU A 108 -16.88 4.57 -10.75
N LYS A 109 -16.62 3.40 -10.12
CA LYS A 109 -17.60 2.72 -9.27
C LYS A 109 -18.18 3.61 -8.17
N PHE A 110 -17.35 4.46 -7.57
CA PHE A 110 -17.80 5.43 -6.58
C PHE A 110 -18.79 6.46 -7.16
N ARG A 111 -18.52 6.98 -8.39
CA ARG A 111 -19.41 7.89 -9.09
C ARG A 111 -20.73 7.23 -9.49
N ASP A 112 -20.68 6.01 -10.00
CA ASP A 112 -21.87 5.22 -10.39
C ASP A 112 -22.84 5.01 -9.23
N LEU A 113 -22.31 4.87 -8.02
CA LEU A 113 -23.10 4.80 -6.79
C LEU A 113 -23.61 6.17 -6.31
N GLY A 114 -23.44 7.23 -7.11
CA GLY A 114 -23.85 8.61 -6.78
C GLY A 114 -22.94 9.30 -5.77
N GLY A 115 -21.69 8.85 -5.63
CA GLY A 115 -20.69 9.52 -4.81
C GLY A 115 -20.19 10.82 -5.46
N LYS A 116 -19.99 11.87 -4.67
CA LYS A 116 -19.41 13.13 -5.15
C LYS A 116 -17.88 13.05 -5.10
N LEU A 117 -17.21 13.08 -6.27
CA LEU A 117 -15.75 13.03 -6.37
C LEU A 117 -15.20 14.36 -6.91
N GLN A 118 -14.43 15.06 -6.07
CA GLN A 118 -13.72 16.27 -6.44
C GLN A 118 -12.24 15.95 -6.63
N THR A 119 -11.73 16.11 -7.85
CA THR A 119 -10.32 15.88 -8.22
C THR A 119 -9.59 17.21 -8.45
N GLY A 120 -8.25 17.18 -8.50
CA GLY A 120 -7.42 18.36 -8.77
C GLY A 120 -7.33 19.36 -7.60
N ARG A 121 -7.96 19.09 -6.46
CA ARG A 121 -8.03 20.00 -5.31
C ARG A 121 -7.11 19.56 -4.18
N ARG A 122 -5.97 20.20 -4.07
CA ARG A 122 -5.07 19.96 -2.92
C ARG A 122 -5.57 20.76 -1.71
N LEU A 123 -6.06 20.05 -0.70
CA LEU A 123 -6.34 20.68 0.60
C LEU A 123 -5.05 20.98 1.36
N PRO A 124 -4.97 22.11 2.07
CA PRO A 124 -3.82 22.41 2.92
C PRO A 124 -3.51 21.26 3.88
N THR A 125 -2.24 20.93 4.04
CA THR A 125 -1.81 20.06 5.13
C THR A 125 -1.77 20.91 6.38
N GLY A 126 -2.68 20.66 7.32
CA GLY A 126 -2.53 21.26 8.65
C GLY A 126 -1.14 20.92 9.21
N GLY A 127 -0.42 21.94 9.70
CA GLY A 127 0.85 21.73 10.40
C GLY A 127 0.67 20.92 11.68
N ALA A 128 1.77 20.68 12.42
CA ALA A 128 1.77 19.90 13.67
C ALA A 128 0.80 20.40 14.76
N HIS A 129 0.23 21.60 14.60
CA HIS A 129 -0.75 22.23 15.48
C HIS A 129 -2.13 22.46 14.81
N ALA A 130 -2.44 21.73 13.72
CA ALA A 130 -3.77 21.86 13.13
C ALA A 130 -4.85 21.44 14.12
N ALA A 131 -5.93 22.22 14.17
CA ALA A 131 -7.13 21.87 14.93
C ALA A 131 -7.65 20.48 14.53
N ALA A 132 -8.36 19.81 15.43
CA ALA A 132 -9.00 18.55 15.13
C ALA A 132 -9.92 18.75 13.90
N PRO A 133 -9.92 17.78 12.94
CA PRO A 133 -10.81 17.86 11.80
C PRO A 133 -12.29 17.91 12.26
N PRO A 134 -13.15 18.55 11.48
CA PRO A 134 -14.57 18.65 11.81
C PRO A 134 -15.24 17.28 11.86
N GLU A 135 -16.39 17.20 12.55
CA GLU A 135 -17.22 16.00 12.52
C GLU A 135 -17.64 15.67 11.09
N GLY A 136 -17.65 14.40 10.75
CA GLY A 136 -17.95 13.93 9.41
C GLY A 136 -16.74 13.89 8.45
N GLU A 137 -15.55 14.35 8.89
CA GLU A 137 -14.34 14.29 8.07
C GLU A 137 -13.48 13.08 8.40
N VAL A 138 -13.13 12.31 7.37
CA VAL A 138 -12.23 11.15 7.44
C VAL A 138 -10.98 11.40 6.59
N CYS A 139 -9.81 11.25 7.19
CA CYS A 139 -8.53 11.38 6.49
C CYS A 139 -8.12 10.03 5.89
N ALA A 140 -8.00 9.98 4.57
CA ALA A 140 -7.47 8.83 3.80
C ALA A 140 -6.18 9.20 3.04
N ARG A 141 -5.62 10.37 3.30
CA ARG A 141 -4.42 10.89 2.64
C ARG A 141 -3.17 10.43 3.37
N GLY A 142 -2.32 9.64 2.69
CA GLY A 142 -1.01 9.25 3.22
C GLY A 142 -0.16 10.46 3.59
N ARG A 143 0.55 10.35 4.71
CA ARG A 143 1.42 11.41 5.25
C ARG A 143 2.84 11.25 4.74
N ARG A 144 3.47 12.35 4.38
CA ARG A 144 4.92 12.40 4.18
C ARG A 144 5.59 12.74 5.51
N ALA A 145 6.71 12.09 5.82
CA ALA A 145 7.52 12.47 6.95
C ALA A 145 8.13 13.85 6.73
N HIS A 146 8.21 14.66 7.79
CA HIS A 146 9.11 15.78 7.80
C HIS A 146 10.54 15.26 7.64
N LEU A 147 11.26 15.81 6.67
CA LEU A 147 12.65 15.45 6.42
C LEU A 147 13.52 16.14 7.49
N GLU A 148 13.94 15.38 8.49
CA GLU A 148 14.92 15.87 9.48
C GLU A 148 16.32 15.90 8.83
N PRO A 149 17.03 17.01 8.89
CA PRO A 149 18.42 17.08 8.42
C PRO A 149 19.29 16.03 9.11
N GLY A 150 20.25 15.44 8.40
CA GLY A 150 21.20 14.48 8.97
C GLY A 150 20.71 13.05 9.19
N ARG A 151 19.43 12.75 8.95
CA ARG A 151 18.89 11.38 9.03
C ARG A 151 18.80 10.70 7.67
N ALA A 152 18.97 9.38 7.68
CA ALA A 152 18.74 8.56 6.50
C ALA A 152 17.28 8.73 6.01
N ARG A 153 17.13 8.90 4.71
CA ARG A 153 15.83 9.12 4.04
C ARG A 153 15.43 7.88 3.27
N TRP A 154 14.13 7.59 3.27
CA TRP A 154 13.56 6.54 2.44
C TRP A 154 12.86 7.14 1.24
N PHE A 155 13.07 6.51 0.08
CA PHE A 155 12.36 6.85 -1.14
C PHE A 155 11.95 5.58 -1.87
N GLY A 156 10.87 5.67 -2.60
CA GLY A 156 10.35 4.60 -3.44
C GLY A 156 10.38 5.00 -4.90
N LEU A 157 10.68 4.04 -5.76
CA LEU A 157 10.61 4.15 -7.22
C LEU A 157 9.72 3.05 -7.76
N LYS A 158 9.03 3.30 -8.87
CA LYS A 158 8.21 2.30 -9.54
C LYS A 158 8.18 2.58 -11.03
N ILE A 159 8.25 1.52 -11.81
CA ILE A 159 8.05 1.53 -13.26
C ILE A 159 7.36 0.23 -13.69
N HIS A 160 6.62 0.24 -14.77
CA HIS A 160 6.19 -0.99 -15.44
C HIS A 160 7.21 -1.41 -16.50
N ALA A 161 7.26 -2.70 -16.77
CA ALA A 161 8.19 -3.27 -17.74
C ALA A 161 7.50 -4.39 -18.53
N ARG A 162 7.96 -4.56 -19.76
CA ARG A 162 7.61 -5.68 -20.65
C ARG A 162 8.83 -6.54 -20.89
N GLN A 163 8.63 -7.73 -21.45
CA GLN A 163 9.70 -8.68 -21.78
C GLN A 163 10.51 -9.12 -20.55
N VAL A 164 9.82 -9.30 -19.41
CA VAL A 164 10.43 -9.79 -18.17
C VAL A 164 9.86 -11.17 -17.86
N SER A 165 10.74 -12.17 -17.80
CA SER A 165 10.38 -13.52 -17.37
C SER A 165 10.64 -13.67 -15.87
N LEU A 166 9.60 -13.94 -15.07
CA LEU A 166 9.69 -14.13 -13.62
C LEU A 166 9.80 -15.63 -13.28
N ALA A 167 10.58 -15.96 -12.26
CA ALA A 167 10.70 -17.31 -11.72
C ALA A 167 9.53 -17.65 -10.77
N ALA A 168 8.88 -16.65 -10.20
CA ALA A 168 7.71 -16.79 -9.34
C ALA A 168 6.74 -15.64 -9.61
N ASP A 169 5.47 -15.75 -9.17
CA ASP A 169 4.48 -14.68 -9.37
C ASP A 169 4.87 -13.38 -8.67
N LEU A 170 5.60 -13.51 -7.55
CA LEU A 170 6.18 -12.42 -6.80
C LEU A 170 7.66 -12.67 -6.58
N GLU A 171 8.53 -11.78 -7.02
CA GLU A 171 9.95 -11.82 -6.70
C GLU A 171 10.35 -10.65 -5.81
N MET A 172 11.22 -10.90 -4.83
CA MET A 172 11.83 -9.86 -4.00
C MET A 172 13.34 -9.94 -4.07
N HIS A 173 13.95 -8.92 -4.67
CA HIS A 173 15.39 -8.77 -4.83
C HIS A 173 15.93 -7.81 -3.78
N VAL A 174 16.71 -8.33 -2.84
CA VAL A 174 17.24 -7.58 -1.69
C VAL A 174 18.69 -7.19 -1.96
N SER A 175 19.01 -5.93 -1.68
CA SER A 175 20.35 -5.36 -1.82
C SER A 175 20.77 -4.62 -0.53
N PRO A 176 22.06 -4.25 -0.37
CA PRO A 176 22.53 -3.48 0.80
C PRO A 176 21.85 -2.12 0.98
N HIS A 177 21.28 -1.56 -0.09
CA HIS A 177 20.70 -0.20 -0.09
C HIS A 177 19.17 -0.19 -0.17
N GLY A 178 18.53 -1.36 -0.19
CA GLY A 178 17.10 -1.46 -0.31
C GLY A 178 16.65 -2.80 -0.92
N TYR A 179 15.49 -2.81 -1.52
CA TYR A 179 14.99 -3.97 -2.26
C TYR A 179 14.08 -3.53 -3.41
N VAL A 180 13.92 -4.42 -4.38
CA VAL A 180 13.01 -4.27 -5.52
C VAL A 180 12.10 -5.49 -5.56
N GLY A 181 10.78 -5.26 -5.59
CA GLY A 181 9.77 -6.27 -5.81
C GLY A 181 9.31 -6.27 -7.27
N LEU A 182 9.10 -7.47 -7.81
CA LEU A 182 8.57 -7.70 -9.16
C LEU A 182 7.30 -8.54 -9.05
N CYS A 183 6.25 -8.20 -9.80
CA CYS A 183 5.08 -9.04 -9.97
C CYS A 183 4.41 -8.78 -11.32
N LYS A 184 3.78 -9.83 -11.90
CA LYS A 184 2.93 -9.66 -13.08
C LYS A 184 1.66 -8.92 -12.71
N ILE A 185 1.26 -7.98 -13.56
CA ILE A 185 0.02 -7.23 -13.42
C ILE A 185 -0.84 -7.39 -14.67
N ASN A 186 -2.04 -6.84 -14.65
CA ASN A 186 -2.92 -6.79 -15.82
C ASN A 186 -2.22 -6.20 -17.06
N GLY A 187 -2.65 -6.60 -18.25
CA GLY A 187 -2.03 -6.17 -19.50
C GLY A 187 -0.73 -6.88 -19.85
N GLY A 188 -0.33 -7.92 -19.10
CA GLY A 188 0.89 -8.70 -19.36
C GLY A 188 2.18 -7.99 -18.99
N GLU A 189 2.09 -6.90 -18.26
CA GLU A 189 3.23 -6.13 -17.76
C GLU A 189 3.74 -6.67 -16.43
N VAL A 190 4.95 -6.27 -16.07
CA VAL A 190 5.56 -6.52 -14.77
C VAL A 190 5.75 -5.20 -14.04
N ASN A 191 5.19 -5.12 -12.84
CA ASN A 191 5.48 -4.01 -11.94
C ASN A 191 6.87 -4.19 -11.33
N VAL A 192 7.73 -3.17 -11.45
CA VAL A 192 9.06 -3.09 -10.86
C VAL A 192 9.03 -1.97 -9.83
N CYS A 193 8.99 -2.32 -8.54
CA CYS A 193 8.84 -1.33 -7.47
C CYS A 193 9.89 -1.51 -6.39
N GLY A 194 10.67 -0.46 -6.11
CA GLY A 194 11.77 -0.49 -5.15
C GLY A 194 11.62 0.48 -4.00
N LEU A 195 12.10 0.07 -2.82
CA LEU A 195 12.33 0.94 -1.67
C LEU A 195 13.84 1.05 -1.41
N PHE A 196 14.33 2.28 -1.34
CA PHE A 196 15.75 2.57 -1.20
C PHE A 196 16.03 3.51 -0.03
N ARG A 197 17.22 3.36 0.55
CA ARG A 197 17.72 4.21 1.62
C ARG A 197 18.79 5.14 1.07
N LEU A 198 18.61 6.45 1.28
CA LEU A 198 19.64 7.47 1.09
C LEU A 198 20.36 7.68 2.41
N ARG A 199 21.69 7.69 2.39
CA ARG A 199 22.51 8.09 3.54
C ARG A 199 22.51 9.60 3.68
N ALA A 200 22.86 10.10 4.87
CA ALA A 200 23.08 11.51 5.07
C ALA A 200 24.20 12.00 4.14
N GLY A 201 23.95 13.10 3.40
CA GLY A 201 24.91 13.67 2.44
C GLY A 201 24.78 13.14 1.00
N GLU A 202 24.09 12.02 0.76
CA GLU A 202 23.83 11.56 -0.62
C GLU A 202 22.80 12.44 -1.33
N ASN A 203 23.10 12.81 -2.58
CA ASN A 203 22.20 13.64 -3.39
C ASN A 203 21.09 12.79 -4.02
N CYS A 204 19.84 13.17 -3.77
CA CYS A 204 18.66 12.43 -4.25
C CYS A 204 18.54 12.44 -5.80
N SER A 205 18.94 13.51 -6.45
CA SER A 205 18.77 13.70 -7.90
C SER A 205 19.61 12.73 -8.74
N ALA A 206 20.81 12.38 -8.29
CA ALA A 206 21.70 11.45 -9.00
C ALA A 206 21.30 9.97 -8.84
N THR A 207 20.38 9.65 -7.92
CA THR A 207 20.06 8.26 -7.53
C THR A 207 18.58 7.91 -7.70
N SER A 208 17.75 8.81 -8.21
CA SER A 208 16.29 8.66 -8.26
C SER A 208 15.73 8.31 -9.66
N GLY A 209 16.57 8.05 -10.63
CA GLY A 209 16.15 7.64 -11.98
C GLY A 209 15.69 6.18 -12.07
N PRO A 210 15.00 5.79 -13.16
CA PRO A 210 14.48 4.43 -13.39
C PRO A 210 15.59 3.38 -13.44
N GLU A 211 16.81 3.76 -13.84
CA GLU A 211 17.97 2.84 -13.92
C GLU A 211 18.33 2.20 -12.58
N ARG A 212 18.03 2.87 -11.45
CA ARG A 212 18.24 2.28 -10.12
C ARG A 212 17.38 1.03 -9.89
N LEU A 213 16.26 0.91 -10.57
CA LEU A 213 15.37 -0.26 -10.48
C LEU A 213 15.96 -1.49 -11.19
N ARG A 214 16.93 -1.32 -12.10
CA ARG A 214 17.61 -2.45 -12.76
C ARG A 214 18.55 -3.23 -11.84
N GLY A 215 18.91 -2.69 -10.68
CA GLY A 215 19.87 -3.31 -9.77
C GLY A 215 21.32 -3.05 -10.15
N LEU A 216 22.24 -3.73 -9.47
CA LEU A 216 23.67 -3.63 -9.71
C LEU A 216 24.10 -4.63 -10.80
N PRO A 217 25.02 -4.29 -11.71
CA PRO A 217 25.59 -5.23 -12.69
C PRO A 217 26.05 -6.54 -12.02
N GLY A 218 25.70 -7.68 -12.61
CA GLY A 218 26.00 -9.01 -12.09
C GLY A 218 25.10 -9.47 -10.92
N SER A 219 24.10 -8.69 -10.51
CA SER A 219 23.10 -9.14 -9.55
C SER A 219 21.97 -9.92 -10.22
N PRO A 220 21.28 -10.84 -9.51
CA PRO A 220 20.11 -11.53 -10.07
C PRO A 220 19.02 -10.60 -10.59
N LEU A 221 18.84 -9.42 -9.99
CA LEU A 221 17.91 -8.40 -10.48
C LEU A 221 18.35 -7.83 -11.83
N TYR A 222 19.64 -7.52 -11.97
CA TYR A 222 20.17 -6.98 -13.22
C TYR A 222 19.99 -7.96 -14.37
N GLU A 223 20.32 -9.24 -14.15
CA GLU A 223 20.11 -10.32 -15.13
C GLU A 223 18.61 -10.50 -15.46
N ARG A 224 17.74 -10.42 -14.45
CA ARG A 224 16.30 -10.52 -14.63
C ARG A 224 15.72 -9.40 -15.52
N LEU A 225 16.29 -8.22 -15.44
CA LEU A 225 15.83 -7.03 -16.15
C LEU A 225 16.72 -6.66 -17.36
N ALA A 226 17.67 -7.51 -17.76
CA ALA A 226 18.60 -7.23 -18.86
C ALA A 226 17.87 -6.95 -20.19
N GLY A 227 16.82 -7.74 -20.52
CA GLY A 227 16.00 -7.55 -21.72
C GLY A 227 14.73 -6.71 -21.50
N ALA A 228 14.54 -6.15 -20.31
CA ALA A 228 13.32 -5.44 -19.97
C ALA A 228 13.16 -4.12 -20.72
N VAL A 229 11.99 -3.93 -21.32
CA VAL A 229 11.57 -2.66 -21.91
C VAL A 229 10.75 -1.91 -20.87
N PHE A 230 11.30 -0.82 -20.34
CA PHE A 230 10.65 0.04 -19.36
C PHE A 230 9.63 0.96 -20.04
N ASP A 231 8.43 1.09 -19.43
CA ASP A 231 7.43 2.08 -19.79
C ASP A 231 7.70 3.37 -18.99
N GLU A 232 8.39 4.31 -19.60
CA GLU A 232 8.80 5.58 -18.98
C GLU A 232 7.61 6.42 -18.50
N GLU A 233 6.43 6.31 -19.13
CA GLU A 233 5.22 7.03 -18.71
C GLU A 233 4.67 6.51 -17.39
N SER A 234 4.97 5.26 -17.07
CA SER A 234 4.59 4.63 -15.81
C SER A 234 5.53 4.94 -14.65
N PHE A 235 6.67 5.59 -14.92
CA PHE A 235 7.65 5.91 -13.90
C PHE A 235 7.10 6.88 -12.86
N CYS A 236 7.28 6.54 -11.60
CA CYS A 236 6.97 7.44 -10.50
C CYS A 236 7.92 7.25 -9.32
N ALA A 237 8.13 8.35 -8.59
CA ALA A 237 8.99 8.41 -7.43
C ALA A 237 8.30 9.07 -6.25
N VAL A 238 8.65 8.63 -5.05
CA VAL A 238 8.17 9.23 -3.80
C VAL A 238 9.31 9.33 -2.80
N ALA A 239 9.49 10.49 -2.18
CA ALA A 239 10.45 10.71 -1.12
C ALA A 239 9.76 11.07 0.20
N GLY A 240 10.50 11.03 1.31
CA GLY A 240 9.96 11.37 2.62
C GLY A 240 9.01 10.29 3.17
N LEU A 241 9.33 9.02 2.92
CA LEU A 241 8.57 7.91 3.48
C LEU A 241 8.93 7.71 4.95
N SER A 242 7.91 7.64 5.83
CA SER A 242 8.09 7.27 7.24
C SER A 242 7.76 5.80 7.43
N LEU A 243 8.75 5.04 7.87
CA LEU A 243 8.58 3.62 8.21
C LEU A 243 8.37 3.42 9.72
N ARG A 244 8.08 4.50 10.46
CA ARG A 244 7.78 4.44 11.90
C ARG A 244 6.30 4.15 12.08
N PRO A 245 5.93 3.01 12.67
CA PRO A 245 4.52 2.70 12.94
C PRO A 245 3.90 3.76 13.87
N GLN A 246 2.69 4.15 13.55
CA GLN A 246 1.84 5.01 14.38
C GLN A 246 0.54 4.27 14.72
N ARG A 247 -0.08 4.61 15.83
CA ARG A 247 -1.39 4.11 16.23
C ARG A 247 -2.49 4.99 15.64
N ALA A 248 -3.63 4.40 15.29
CA ALA A 248 -4.78 5.17 14.84
C ALA A 248 -5.26 6.16 15.91
N ALA A 249 -5.20 5.76 17.18
CA ALA A 249 -5.55 6.61 18.31
C ALA A 249 -4.63 7.84 18.50
N ALA A 250 -3.44 7.86 17.91
CA ALA A 250 -2.52 8.99 17.98
C ALA A 250 -2.94 10.18 17.08
N HIS A 251 -3.91 9.98 16.20
CA HIS A 251 -4.38 11.03 15.30
C HIS A 251 -5.58 11.77 15.88
N PRO A 252 -5.69 13.09 15.68
CA PRO A 252 -6.79 13.90 16.22
C PRO A 252 -8.15 13.59 15.57
N GLY A 253 -8.17 13.04 14.36
CA GLY A 253 -9.36 12.67 13.61
C GLY A 253 -9.42 11.18 13.25
N ILE A 254 -10.47 10.78 12.55
CA ILE A 254 -10.58 9.44 11.97
C ILE A 254 -9.64 9.35 10.76
N CYS A 255 -8.74 8.38 10.78
CA CYS A 255 -7.81 8.08 9.70
C CYS A 255 -8.02 6.65 9.17
N VAL A 256 -7.81 6.44 7.86
CA VAL A 256 -7.83 5.12 7.21
C VAL A 256 -6.64 4.95 6.27
N GLY A 257 -6.20 3.71 6.06
CA GLY A 257 -5.04 3.39 5.22
C GLY A 257 -3.75 4.04 5.70
N ASP A 258 -2.92 4.50 4.76
CA ASP A 258 -1.63 5.15 5.05
C ASP A 258 -1.75 6.47 5.83
N ALA A 259 -2.97 7.01 5.99
CA ALA A 259 -3.21 8.13 6.89
C ALA A 259 -3.05 7.73 8.36
N ILE A 260 -3.27 6.49 8.73
CA ILE A 260 -2.95 5.94 10.05
C ILE A 260 -1.42 5.79 10.16
N THR A 261 -0.87 4.96 9.31
CA THR A 261 0.55 4.63 9.28
C THR A 261 0.89 3.88 7.99
N MET A 262 2.04 4.17 7.42
CA MET A 262 2.55 3.35 6.33
C MET A 262 3.17 2.07 6.91
N ILE A 263 2.65 0.91 6.52
CA ILE A 263 3.29 -0.36 6.87
C ILE A 263 4.61 -0.50 6.11
N PRO A 264 5.68 -1.08 6.73
CA PRO A 264 6.90 -1.40 6.00
C PRO A 264 6.61 -2.18 4.72
N PRO A 265 6.96 -1.66 3.52
CA PRO A 265 6.52 -2.21 2.24
C PRO A 265 7.05 -3.62 1.95
N VAL A 266 8.10 -4.06 2.65
CA VAL A 266 8.67 -5.42 2.55
C VAL A 266 7.65 -6.54 2.74
N THR A 267 6.55 -6.26 3.42
CA THR A 267 5.49 -7.24 3.67
C THR A 267 4.43 -7.32 2.57
N GLY A 268 4.38 -6.34 1.65
CA GLY A 268 3.36 -6.25 0.62
C GLY A 268 1.93 -6.01 1.14
N ASN A 269 1.76 -5.48 2.35
CA ASN A 269 0.45 -5.37 3.01
C ASN A 269 -0.20 -3.99 2.98
N GLY A 270 0.43 -3.00 2.35
CA GLY A 270 -0.10 -1.62 2.33
C GLY A 270 -1.49 -1.52 1.72
N MET A 271 -1.71 -2.20 0.60
CA MET A 271 -3.01 -2.22 -0.08
C MET A 271 -4.06 -2.94 0.78
N SER A 272 -3.72 -4.10 1.36
CA SER A 272 -4.63 -4.86 2.22
C SER A 272 -5.06 -4.06 3.46
N MET A 273 -4.12 -3.39 4.14
CA MET A 273 -4.45 -2.51 5.28
C MET A 273 -5.35 -1.34 4.87
N ALA A 274 -5.19 -0.81 3.66
CA ALA A 274 -6.08 0.24 3.15
C ALA A 274 -7.53 -0.26 3.05
N PHE A 275 -7.76 -1.45 2.52
CA PHE A 275 -9.09 -2.05 2.41
C PHE A 275 -9.67 -2.44 3.76
N GLU A 276 -8.89 -3.11 4.61
CA GLU A 276 -9.31 -3.52 5.95
C GLU A 276 -9.68 -2.33 6.84
N SER A 277 -8.90 -1.24 6.81
CA SER A 277 -9.21 -0.04 7.59
C SER A 277 -10.48 0.66 7.10
N ALA A 278 -10.72 0.66 5.79
CA ALA A 278 -11.96 1.16 5.21
C ALA A 278 -13.16 0.32 5.68
N GLU A 279 -13.04 -1.01 5.65
CA GLU A 279 -14.08 -1.94 6.12
C GLU A 279 -14.41 -1.73 7.61
N LEU A 280 -13.37 -1.63 8.47
CA LEU A 280 -13.55 -1.39 9.92
C LEU A 280 -14.25 -0.06 10.23
N ALA A 281 -14.08 0.94 9.37
CA ALA A 281 -14.69 2.26 9.55
C ALA A 281 -16.16 2.32 9.11
N LEU A 282 -16.66 1.37 8.30
CA LEU A 282 -17.99 1.44 7.70
C LEU A 282 -19.11 1.50 8.71
N ALA A 283 -19.24 0.49 9.56
CA ALA A 283 -20.39 0.38 10.48
C ALA A 283 -20.50 1.57 11.45
N PRO A 284 -19.40 2.03 12.11
CA PRO A 284 -19.48 3.21 12.97
C PRO A 284 -19.85 4.49 12.21
N LEU A 285 -19.34 4.67 10.98
CA LEU A 285 -19.63 5.86 10.17
C LEU A 285 -21.07 5.86 9.66
N VAL A 286 -21.62 4.69 9.30
CA VAL A 286 -23.05 4.56 8.95
C VAL A 286 -23.92 4.92 10.14
N ALA A 287 -23.63 4.39 11.34
CA ALA A 287 -24.38 4.69 12.55
C ALA A 287 -24.33 6.19 12.90
N TRP A 288 -23.15 6.82 12.76
CA TRP A 288 -23.05 8.27 12.94
C TRP A 288 -23.86 9.05 11.90
N SER A 289 -23.78 8.67 10.63
CA SER A 289 -24.54 9.35 9.56
C SER A 289 -26.05 9.30 9.82
N ARG A 290 -26.54 8.21 10.40
CA ARG A 290 -27.96 8.04 10.78
C ARG A 290 -28.34 8.72 12.09
N GLY A 291 -27.38 9.27 12.83
CA GLY A 291 -27.61 9.84 14.16
C GLY A 291 -27.75 8.82 15.30
N GLU A 292 -27.43 7.55 15.02
CA GLU A 292 -27.47 6.42 15.97
C GLU A 292 -26.23 6.37 16.88
N MET A 293 -25.17 7.09 16.54
CA MET A 293 -23.89 7.12 17.25
C MET A 293 -23.32 8.54 17.27
N ALA A 294 -22.69 8.96 18.37
CA ALA A 294 -21.95 10.21 18.42
C ALA A 294 -20.61 10.09 17.64
N TRP A 295 -20.12 11.19 17.08
CA TRP A 295 -18.85 11.21 16.34
C TRP A 295 -17.66 10.73 17.18
N ALA A 296 -17.59 11.16 18.41
CA ALA A 296 -16.55 10.75 19.36
C ALA A 296 -16.55 9.24 19.59
N ASP A 297 -17.71 8.60 19.64
CA ASP A 297 -17.85 7.15 19.81
C ASP A 297 -17.45 6.39 18.56
N ALA A 298 -17.89 6.87 17.38
CA ALA A 298 -17.46 6.34 16.10
C ALA A 298 -15.93 6.39 15.98
N ARG A 299 -15.32 7.53 16.31
CA ARG A 299 -13.86 7.69 16.31
C ARG A 299 -13.18 6.70 17.26
N ARG A 300 -13.65 6.61 18.53
CA ARG A 300 -13.08 5.67 19.52
C ARG A 300 -13.16 4.23 19.05
N LYS A 301 -14.29 3.84 18.48
CA LYS A 301 -14.48 2.47 17.97
C LYS A 301 -13.54 2.19 16.80
N ILE A 302 -13.48 3.06 15.78
CA ILE A 302 -12.63 2.88 14.59
C ILE A 302 -11.16 2.81 14.99
N THR A 303 -10.68 3.73 15.81
CA THR A 303 -9.27 3.78 16.22
C THR A 303 -8.87 2.55 17.03
N ARG A 304 -9.70 2.11 17.97
CA ARG A 304 -9.48 0.91 18.77
C ARG A 304 -9.42 -0.33 17.88
N ASP A 305 -10.37 -0.50 16.98
CA ASP A 305 -10.49 -1.68 16.13
C ASP A 305 -9.32 -1.75 15.11
N CYS A 306 -8.93 -0.61 14.52
CA CYS A 306 -7.74 -0.52 13.68
C CYS A 306 -6.45 -0.84 14.46
N ASP A 307 -6.26 -0.26 15.64
CA ASP A 307 -5.08 -0.52 16.47
C ASP A 307 -5.01 -1.99 16.90
N ALA A 308 -6.13 -2.61 17.27
CA ALA A 308 -6.18 -4.02 17.63
C ALA A 308 -5.77 -4.95 16.47
N VAL A 309 -6.28 -4.66 15.27
CA VAL A 309 -6.00 -5.49 14.08
C VAL A 309 -4.58 -5.28 13.57
N PHE A 310 -4.04 -4.04 13.59
CA PHE A 310 -2.78 -3.72 12.92
C PHE A 310 -1.55 -3.75 13.81
N ALA A 311 -1.67 -3.60 15.14
CA ALA A 311 -0.51 -3.48 16.04
C ALA A 311 0.48 -4.63 15.91
N ARG A 312 -0.01 -5.87 15.90
CA ARG A 312 0.84 -7.07 15.76
C ARG A 312 1.56 -7.11 14.42
N ARG A 313 0.83 -6.84 13.32
CA ARG A 313 1.41 -6.84 11.96
C ARG A 313 2.48 -5.77 11.79
N LEU A 314 2.24 -4.57 12.31
CA LEU A 314 3.19 -3.47 12.28
C LEU A 314 4.48 -3.79 13.06
N GLY A 315 4.35 -4.48 14.20
CA GLY A 315 5.49 -4.95 14.97
C GLY A 315 6.36 -5.94 14.18
N TRP A 316 5.73 -6.96 13.61
CA TRP A 316 6.40 -7.97 12.77
C TRP A 316 6.99 -7.38 11.49
N ALA A 317 6.25 -6.51 10.81
CA ALA A 317 6.73 -5.83 9.62
C ALA A 317 7.97 -4.97 9.89
N LYS A 318 8.01 -4.26 11.01
CA LYS A 318 9.17 -3.47 11.44
C LYS A 318 10.39 -4.36 11.73
N TRP A 319 10.19 -5.50 12.40
CA TRP A 319 11.24 -6.47 12.68
C TRP A 319 11.80 -7.07 11.38
N LEU A 320 10.92 -7.57 10.50
CA LEU A 320 11.32 -8.15 9.22
C LEU A 320 12.08 -7.14 8.36
N GLN A 321 11.60 -5.91 8.28
CA GLN A 321 12.29 -4.88 7.51
C GLN A 321 13.68 -4.57 8.04
N ARG A 322 13.88 -4.59 9.37
CA ARG A 322 15.23 -4.43 9.94
C ARG A 322 16.17 -5.53 9.48
N ILE A 323 15.72 -6.78 9.50
CA ILE A 323 16.53 -7.92 9.06
C ILE A 323 16.84 -7.83 7.56
N VAL A 324 15.82 -7.61 6.74
CA VAL A 324 15.97 -7.50 5.27
C VAL A 324 16.92 -6.36 4.89
N LEU A 325 16.95 -5.28 5.65
CA LEU A 325 17.80 -4.11 5.38
C LEU A 325 19.15 -4.15 6.11
N THR A 326 19.47 -5.24 6.80
CA THR A 326 20.78 -5.46 7.44
C THR A 326 21.60 -6.42 6.57
N PRO A 327 22.64 -5.95 5.83
CA PRO A 327 23.35 -6.75 4.85
C PRO A 327 23.88 -8.10 5.39
N ALA A 328 24.41 -8.09 6.62
CA ALA A 328 24.93 -9.29 7.27
C ALA A 328 23.86 -10.37 7.54
N LEU A 329 22.57 -9.98 7.62
CA LEU A 329 21.45 -10.89 7.91
C LEU A 329 20.69 -11.34 6.66
N GLN A 330 20.92 -10.73 5.50
CA GLN A 330 20.19 -11.03 4.25
C GLN A 330 20.40 -12.48 3.79
N ASN A 331 21.65 -12.90 3.65
CA ASN A 331 21.98 -14.27 3.20
C ASN A 331 21.55 -15.36 4.20
N PRO A 332 21.78 -15.21 5.54
CA PRO A 332 21.24 -16.13 6.54
C PRO A 332 19.71 -16.24 6.49
N LEU A 333 19.00 -15.09 6.39
CA LEU A 333 17.54 -15.07 6.33
C LEU A 333 17.00 -15.83 5.11
N VAL A 334 17.54 -15.51 3.92
CA VAL A 334 17.13 -16.16 2.67
C VAL A 334 17.48 -17.65 2.69
N GLY A 335 18.66 -18.01 3.21
CA GLY A 335 19.06 -19.40 3.35
C GLY A 335 18.18 -20.21 4.32
N PHE A 336 17.72 -19.59 5.40
CA PHE A 336 16.80 -20.20 6.36
C PHE A 336 15.37 -20.29 5.79
N ALA A 337 14.88 -19.25 5.17
CA ALA A 337 13.59 -19.24 4.51
C ALA A 337 13.48 -20.28 3.38
N ALA A 338 14.60 -20.53 2.66
CA ALA A 338 14.67 -21.54 1.62
C ALA A 338 14.60 -22.99 2.14
N ARG A 339 14.94 -23.22 3.42
CA ARG A 339 15.04 -24.57 4.02
C ARG A 339 13.92 -24.91 5.00
N SER A 340 13.08 -23.95 5.37
CA SER A 340 12.07 -24.10 6.41
C SER A 340 10.71 -23.56 5.97
N ASP A 341 9.86 -24.46 5.48
CA ASP A 341 8.46 -24.16 5.14
C ASP A 341 7.69 -23.61 6.33
N TRP A 342 7.99 -24.11 7.55
CA TRP A 342 7.38 -23.62 8.78
C TRP A 342 7.72 -22.15 9.02
N PHE A 343 8.99 -21.77 8.88
CA PHE A 343 9.41 -20.37 9.05
C PHE A 343 8.76 -19.46 7.99
N TRP A 344 8.72 -19.93 6.75
CA TRP A 344 8.09 -19.24 5.64
C TRP A 344 6.61 -18.92 5.92
N ARG A 345 5.84 -19.97 6.26
CA ARG A 345 4.43 -19.84 6.62
C ARG A 345 4.23 -18.89 7.80
N ARG A 346 5.03 -19.06 8.86
CA ARG A 346 4.93 -18.27 10.08
C ARG A 346 5.26 -16.78 9.86
N ALA A 347 6.32 -16.48 9.11
CA ALA A 347 6.69 -15.12 8.75
C ALA A 347 5.59 -14.45 7.91
N PHE A 348 4.98 -15.20 7.00
CA PHE A 348 3.90 -14.72 6.14
C PHE A 348 2.60 -14.49 6.93
N GLU A 349 2.19 -15.41 7.80
CA GLU A 349 1.00 -15.30 8.64
C GLU A 349 1.07 -14.12 9.63
N HIS A 350 2.23 -13.87 10.20
CA HIS A 350 2.38 -12.79 11.20
C HIS A 350 2.52 -11.40 10.58
N THR A 351 2.88 -11.32 9.33
CA THR A 351 2.95 -10.05 8.61
C THR A 351 1.64 -9.69 7.92
N ARG A 352 0.62 -10.56 7.97
CA ARG A 352 -0.66 -10.40 7.26
C ARG A 352 -1.89 -10.58 8.10
#